data_4aed85b4111d7b180299c8f34934b546
#
_entry.id   4aed85b4111d7b180299c8f34934b546
#
_cell.length_a   1.000
_cell.length_b   1.000
_cell.length_c   1.000
_cell.angle_alpha   90.00
_cell.angle_beta   90.00
_cell.angle_gamma   90.00
#
_symmetry.space_group_name_H-M   'P 1'
#
loop_
_entity.id
_entity.type
_entity.pdbx_description
1 polymer ?
#
loop_
_entity_poly.entity_id
_entity_poly.type
_entity_poly.pdbx_seq_one_letter_code
_entity_poly.pdbx_strand_id
1 'polypeptide(L)'
;FYALALLNLLLGGGLIWRFLPAPQVTSQRAKPGFRQTFALAWRTPLLGWILLVEIATLSYLWGSSAWLPAWLRDEHHFSLQTTGLLAAVPFLLSLGSKFLGGVLLDKMRPEQAPLLFIIGGLLTAGSVLALMLSQQPAMLALFMLAANVFWGLQGAAIPAVVQHHAPREAVGSAYGIINGIGNICAAFIPLLMGVVMKSVGSVSSGFSVLVASQLITLCAGGALLLRMRRAAAVNASIP
;
A
#
# COMPACT_ATOMS: atom_id res chain seq x y z
N PHE A 1 10.71 -19.23 14.08
CA PHE A 1 10.55 -17.81 14.44
C PHE A 1 11.85 -17.19 14.97
N TYR A 2 12.52 -17.78 15.97
CA TYR A 2 13.74 -17.23 16.57
C TYR A 2 14.89 -17.08 15.55
N ALA A 3 15.08 -18.06 14.65
CA ALA A 3 16.10 -18.00 13.61
C ALA A 3 15.86 -16.82 12.64
N LEU A 4 14.61 -16.60 12.22
CA LEU A 4 14.22 -15.46 11.37
C LEU A 4 14.38 -14.12 12.09
N ALA A 5 14.04 -14.04 13.37
CA ALA A 5 14.24 -12.84 14.18
C ALA A 5 15.73 -12.50 14.32
N LEU A 6 16.57 -13.51 14.60
CA LEU A 6 18.01 -13.35 14.68
C LEU A 6 18.61 -12.93 13.33
N LEU A 7 18.18 -13.55 12.24
CA LEU A 7 18.61 -13.20 10.88
C LEU A 7 18.26 -11.74 10.55
N ASN A 8 17.04 -11.29 10.85
CA ASN A 8 16.63 -9.90 10.66
C ASN A 8 17.46 -8.92 11.51
N LEU A 9 17.72 -9.27 12.77
CA LEU A 9 18.55 -8.44 13.64
C LEU A 9 19.98 -8.31 13.13
N LEU A 10 20.60 -9.41 12.73
CA LEU A 10 21.98 -9.44 12.25
C LEU A 10 22.12 -8.76 10.88
N LEU A 11 21.26 -9.10 9.92
CA LEU A 11 21.31 -8.50 8.58
C LEU A 11 20.83 -7.04 8.63
N GLY A 12 19.67 -6.76 9.18
CA GLY A 12 19.11 -5.41 9.24
C GLY A 12 19.97 -4.49 10.11
N GLY A 13 20.30 -4.92 11.33
CA GLY A 13 21.16 -4.16 12.25
C GLY A 13 22.58 -3.98 11.71
N GLY A 14 23.17 -5.01 11.13
CA GLY A 14 24.51 -4.96 10.53
C GLY A 14 24.58 -4.04 9.30
N LEU A 15 23.57 -4.08 8.43
CA LEU A 15 23.47 -3.18 7.27
C LEU A 15 23.26 -1.73 7.70
N ILE A 16 22.39 -1.49 8.68
CA ILE A 16 22.18 -0.16 9.25
C ILE A 16 23.49 0.37 9.83
N TRP A 17 24.17 -0.41 10.66
CA TRP A 17 25.43 0.01 11.29
C TRP A 17 26.53 0.26 10.25
N ARG A 18 26.60 -0.54 9.18
CA ARG A 18 27.67 -0.44 8.17
C ARG A 18 27.44 0.69 7.17
N PHE A 19 26.19 0.98 6.82
CA PHE A 19 25.84 1.85 5.69
C PHE A 19 25.11 3.13 6.09
N LEU A 20 24.53 3.23 7.30
CA LEU A 20 23.93 4.48 7.74
C LEU A 20 25.02 5.45 8.15
N PRO A 21 25.13 6.62 7.51
CA PRO A 21 26.08 7.65 7.99
C PRO A 21 25.68 8.10 9.38
N ALA A 22 26.69 8.35 10.22
CA ALA A 22 26.46 8.92 11.55
C ALA A 22 25.58 10.18 11.42
N PRO A 23 24.62 10.39 12.33
CA PRO A 23 23.75 11.54 12.28
C PRO A 23 24.61 12.81 12.30
N GLN A 24 24.60 13.54 11.18
CA GLN A 24 25.22 14.86 11.16
C GLN A 24 24.47 15.71 12.15
N VAL A 25 25.15 16.15 13.21
CA VAL A 25 24.61 17.10 14.19
C VAL A 25 24.48 18.45 13.49
N THR A 26 23.49 18.56 12.61
CA THR A 26 23.13 19.82 11.99
C THR A 26 22.27 20.59 12.97
N SER A 27 22.90 21.60 13.56
CA SER A 27 22.30 22.73 14.30
C SER A 27 21.33 22.35 15.43
N GLN A 28 21.61 22.90 16.59
CA GLN A 28 20.84 22.86 17.85
C GLN A 28 19.46 23.55 17.76
N ARG A 29 18.67 23.33 16.71
CA ARG A 29 17.24 23.65 16.79
C ARG A 29 16.60 22.67 17.75
N ALA A 30 16.10 23.18 18.88
CA ALA A 30 15.32 22.39 19.83
C ALA A 30 14.28 21.56 19.05
N LYS A 31 14.39 20.22 19.12
CA LYS A 31 13.42 19.33 18.46
C LYS A 31 12.05 19.63 19.06
N PRO A 32 11.02 19.88 18.23
CA PRO A 32 9.69 20.13 18.74
C PRO A 32 9.23 18.92 19.58
N GLY A 33 8.55 19.19 20.69
CA GLY A 33 8.04 18.14 21.58
C GLY A 33 7.04 17.22 20.85
N PHE A 34 6.86 15.99 21.34
CA PHE A 34 5.99 14.98 20.73
C PHE A 34 4.58 15.52 20.37
N ARG A 35 3.93 16.23 21.32
CA ARG A 35 2.60 16.82 21.10
C ARG A 35 2.58 17.82 19.95
N GLN A 36 3.63 18.61 19.82
CA GLN A 36 3.77 19.63 18.79
C GLN A 36 4.00 18.98 17.41
N THR A 37 4.87 17.96 17.34
CA THR A 37 5.12 17.20 16.12
C THR A 37 3.88 16.44 15.66
N PHE A 38 3.12 15.85 16.59
CA PHE A 38 1.87 15.17 16.28
C PHE A 38 0.80 16.14 15.76
N ALA A 39 0.65 17.31 16.38
CA ALA A 39 -0.29 18.34 15.91
C ALA A 39 0.07 18.87 14.49
N LEU A 40 1.37 19.04 14.22
CA LEU A 40 1.86 19.40 12.87
C LEU A 40 1.56 18.31 11.86
N ALA A 41 1.80 17.05 12.22
CA ALA A 41 1.51 15.89 11.37
C ALA A 41 0.02 15.80 11.01
N TRP A 42 -0.86 16.03 11.98
CA TRP A 42 -2.32 16.02 11.77
C TRP A 42 -2.80 17.13 10.83
N ARG A 43 -2.08 18.25 10.78
CA ARG A 43 -2.35 19.38 9.89
C ARG A 43 -1.70 19.24 8.50
N THR A 44 -1.10 18.10 8.18
CA THR A 44 -0.52 17.85 6.86
C THR A 44 -1.59 18.05 5.77
N PRO A 45 -1.33 18.86 4.75
CA PRO A 45 -2.25 19.05 3.64
C PRO A 45 -2.61 17.72 2.98
N LEU A 46 -3.87 17.55 2.62
CA LEU A 46 -4.40 16.36 1.94
C LEU A 46 -4.31 15.06 2.75
N LEU A 47 -4.00 15.12 4.07
CA LEU A 47 -3.84 13.95 4.95
C LEU A 47 -5.01 12.96 4.82
N GLY A 48 -6.26 13.47 4.80
CA GLY A 48 -7.45 12.63 4.70
C GLY A 48 -7.51 11.81 3.40
N TRP A 49 -7.10 12.40 2.27
CA TRP A 49 -7.05 11.69 0.99
C TRP A 49 -5.92 10.65 0.94
N ILE A 50 -4.76 10.99 1.52
CA ILE A 50 -3.63 10.06 1.62
C ILE A 50 -4.01 8.89 2.54
N LEU A 51 -4.66 9.18 3.67
CA LEU A 51 -5.17 8.17 4.59
C LEU A 51 -6.20 7.24 3.92
N LEU A 52 -7.10 7.78 3.11
CA LEU A 52 -8.08 6.98 2.38
C LEU A 52 -7.39 6.03 1.38
N VAL A 53 -6.37 6.50 0.67
CA VAL A 53 -5.54 5.64 -0.21
C VAL A 53 -4.86 4.54 0.61
N GLU A 54 -4.26 4.89 1.77
CA GLU A 54 -3.57 3.91 2.62
C GLU A 54 -4.53 2.83 3.14
N ILE A 55 -5.71 3.23 3.67
CA ILE A 55 -6.74 2.30 4.12
C ILE A 55 -7.11 1.35 2.97
N ALA A 56 -7.40 1.89 1.80
CA ALA A 56 -7.82 1.10 0.64
C ALA A 56 -6.72 0.15 0.15
N THR A 57 -5.47 0.62 0.13
CA THR A 57 -4.30 -0.18 -0.27
C THR A 57 -4.01 -1.30 0.72
N LEU A 58 -4.06 -1.01 2.04
CA LEU A 58 -3.89 -2.01 3.10
C LEU A 58 -5.07 -2.99 3.17
N SER A 59 -6.26 -2.57 2.79
CA SER A 59 -7.44 -3.45 2.68
C SER A 59 -7.19 -4.61 1.71
N TYR A 60 -6.55 -4.34 0.57
CA TYR A 60 -6.13 -5.39 -0.35
C TYR A 60 -5.14 -6.36 0.32
N LEU A 61 -4.12 -5.84 1.00
CA LEU A 61 -3.11 -6.66 1.67
C LEU A 61 -3.72 -7.60 2.72
N TRP A 62 -4.47 -7.04 3.66
CA TRP A 62 -5.05 -7.80 4.77
C TRP A 62 -6.12 -8.78 4.31
N GLY A 63 -6.98 -8.36 3.38
CA GLY A 63 -8.04 -9.20 2.85
C GLY A 63 -7.50 -10.36 2.01
N SER A 64 -6.57 -10.09 1.09
CA SER A 64 -5.96 -11.14 0.25
C SER A 64 -5.14 -12.11 1.09
N SER A 65 -4.34 -11.63 2.04
CA SER A 65 -3.52 -12.48 2.90
C SER A 65 -4.36 -13.44 3.75
N ALA A 66 -5.54 -13.00 4.20
CA ALA A 66 -6.40 -13.81 5.06
C ALA A 66 -7.18 -14.88 4.29
N TRP A 67 -7.75 -14.53 3.13
CA TRP A 67 -8.71 -15.41 2.47
C TRP A 67 -8.19 -16.13 1.23
N LEU A 68 -7.15 -15.60 0.57
CA LEU A 68 -6.63 -16.18 -0.67
C LEU A 68 -6.15 -17.63 -0.52
N PRO A 69 -5.39 -18.00 0.52
CA PRO A 69 -4.96 -19.40 0.70
C PRO A 69 -6.13 -20.36 0.92
N ALA A 70 -7.12 -19.96 1.72
CA ALA A 70 -8.31 -20.75 1.97
C ALA A 70 -9.14 -20.93 0.68
N TRP A 71 -9.36 -19.85 -0.07
CA TRP A 71 -10.10 -19.87 -1.32
C TRP A 71 -9.47 -20.77 -2.39
N LEU A 72 -8.14 -20.71 -2.55
CA LEU A 72 -7.40 -21.56 -3.48
C LEU A 72 -7.53 -23.05 -3.13
N ARG A 73 -7.50 -23.38 -1.84
CA ARG A 73 -7.58 -24.75 -1.38
C ARG A 73 -9.02 -25.28 -1.41
N ASP A 74 -9.96 -24.52 -0.89
CA ASP A 74 -11.30 -25.00 -0.60
C ASP A 74 -12.21 -24.91 -1.85
N GLU A 75 -12.02 -23.92 -2.73
CA GLU A 75 -12.84 -23.73 -3.95
C GLU A 75 -12.15 -24.26 -5.22
N HIS A 76 -10.82 -24.14 -5.29
CA HIS A 76 -10.05 -24.58 -6.47
C HIS A 76 -9.24 -25.87 -6.24
N HIS A 77 -9.34 -26.48 -5.06
CA HIS A 77 -8.72 -27.76 -4.70
C HIS A 77 -7.20 -27.84 -4.93
N PHE A 78 -6.49 -26.73 -4.83
CA PHE A 78 -5.03 -26.74 -4.93
C PHE A 78 -4.39 -27.47 -3.75
N SER A 79 -3.29 -28.18 -4.02
CA SER A 79 -2.48 -28.82 -2.98
C SER A 79 -1.93 -27.75 -2.01
N LEU A 80 -1.63 -28.15 -0.78
CA LEU A 80 -1.03 -27.26 0.23
C LEU A 80 0.27 -26.61 -0.28
N GLN A 81 1.09 -27.39 -1.01
CA GLN A 81 2.35 -26.90 -1.58
C GLN A 81 2.11 -25.84 -2.65
N THR A 82 1.20 -26.09 -3.59
CA THR A 82 0.85 -25.12 -4.65
C THR A 82 0.21 -23.87 -4.06
N THR A 83 -0.68 -24.02 -3.09
CA THR A 83 -1.29 -22.89 -2.36
C THR A 83 -0.23 -22.03 -1.67
N GLY A 84 0.74 -22.66 -1.00
CA GLY A 84 1.83 -21.95 -0.34
C GLY A 84 2.70 -21.14 -1.34
N LEU A 85 3.04 -21.74 -2.48
CA LEU A 85 3.78 -21.04 -3.55
C LEU A 85 2.98 -19.88 -4.13
N LEU A 86 1.70 -20.11 -4.47
CA LEU A 86 0.82 -19.08 -5.03
C LEU A 86 0.51 -17.98 -4.02
N ALA A 87 0.57 -18.23 -2.73
CA ALA A 87 0.46 -17.21 -1.71
C ALA A 87 1.77 -16.42 -1.51
N ALA A 88 2.94 -17.07 -1.59
CA ALA A 88 4.23 -16.45 -1.30
C ALA A 88 4.82 -15.67 -2.50
N VAL A 89 4.81 -16.25 -3.69
CA VAL A 89 5.44 -15.67 -4.89
C VAL A 89 4.90 -14.28 -5.25
N PRO A 90 3.58 -14.00 -5.20
CA PRO A 90 3.04 -12.67 -5.48
C PRO A 90 3.59 -11.60 -4.54
N PHE A 91 3.81 -11.92 -3.25
CA PHE A 91 4.39 -10.97 -2.30
C PHE A 91 5.87 -10.68 -2.61
N LEU A 92 6.64 -11.67 -3.02
CA LEU A 92 8.02 -11.47 -3.46
C LEU A 92 8.07 -10.56 -4.70
N LEU A 93 7.19 -10.79 -5.66
CA LEU A 93 7.08 -9.92 -6.85
C LEU A 93 6.65 -8.50 -6.49
N SER A 94 5.80 -8.33 -5.48
CA SER A 94 5.41 -7.00 -5.00
C SER A 94 6.57 -6.20 -4.43
N LEU A 95 7.60 -6.84 -3.87
CA LEU A 95 8.83 -6.15 -3.45
C LEU A 95 9.57 -5.58 -4.65
N GLY A 96 9.74 -6.37 -5.72
CA GLY A 96 10.35 -5.91 -6.97
C GLY A 96 9.55 -4.77 -7.61
N SER A 97 8.23 -4.87 -7.63
CA SER A 97 7.38 -3.81 -8.18
C SER A 97 7.34 -2.54 -7.32
N LYS A 98 7.48 -2.61 -6.00
CA LYS A 98 7.69 -1.43 -5.14
C LYS A 98 9.01 -0.74 -5.47
N PHE A 99 10.08 -1.49 -5.71
CA PHE A 99 11.35 -0.92 -6.15
C PHE A 99 11.20 -0.22 -7.51
N LEU A 100 10.55 -0.87 -8.49
CA LEU A 100 10.25 -0.24 -9.79
C LEU A 100 9.37 1.00 -9.65
N GLY A 101 8.38 0.97 -8.76
CA GLY A 101 7.55 2.12 -8.41
C GLY A 101 8.38 3.29 -7.87
N GLY A 102 9.37 3.03 -7.02
CA GLY A 102 10.33 4.03 -6.53
C GLY A 102 11.14 4.65 -7.68
N VAL A 103 11.75 3.82 -8.52
CA VAL A 103 12.51 4.28 -9.72
C VAL A 103 11.63 5.10 -10.66
N LEU A 104 10.36 4.75 -10.79
CA LEU A 104 9.41 5.50 -11.61
C LEU A 104 9.12 6.88 -11.02
N LEU A 105 8.92 6.93 -9.69
CA LEU A 105 8.69 8.17 -8.95
C LEU A 105 9.89 9.13 -9.04
N ASP A 106 11.11 8.63 -9.03
CA ASP A 106 12.31 9.45 -9.19
C ASP A 106 12.38 10.17 -10.54
N LYS A 107 11.70 9.64 -11.57
CA LYS A 107 11.59 10.24 -12.91
C LYS A 107 10.35 11.09 -13.10
N MET A 108 9.41 11.06 -12.16
CA MET A 108 8.15 11.79 -12.23
C MET A 108 8.24 13.09 -11.43
N ARG A 109 7.42 14.08 -11.82
CA ARG A 109 7.23 15.28 -10.98
C ARG A 109 6.43 14.86 -9.72
N PRO A 110 6.68 15.47 -8.55
CA PRO A 110 5.97 15.14 -7.31
C PRO A 110 4.44 15.17 -7.45
N GLU A 111 3.90 16.11 -8.25
CA GLU A 111 2.46 16.24 -8.49
C GLU A 111 1.88 15.08 -9.32
N GLN A 112 2.74 14.28 -9.95
CA GLN A 112 2.34 13.12 -10.75
C GLN A 112 2.32 11.82 -9.95
N ALA A 113 2.89 11.79 -8.74
CA ALA A 113 2.93 10.60 -7.90
C ALA A 113 1.55 9.91 -7.72
N PRO A 114 0.42 10.64 -7.60
CA PRO A 114 -0.90 10.01 -7.51
C PRO A 114 -1.33 9.23 -8.76
N LEU A 115 -0.66 9.38 -9.91
CA LEU A 115 -0.92 8.54 -11.09
C LEU A 115 -0.67 7.06 -10.80
N LEU A 116 0.28 6.73 -9.90
CA LEU A 116 0.51 5.34 -9.51
C LEU A 116 -0.67 4.76 -8.73
N PHE A 117 -1.41 5.57 -7.97
CA PHE A 117 -2.64 5.12 -7.31
C PHE A 117 -3.76 4.86 -8.33
N ILE A 118 -3.87 5.72 -9.34
CA ILE A 118 -4.90 5.58 -10.38
C ILE A 118 -4.62 4.32 -11.21
N ILE A 119 -3.41 4.19 -11.76
CA ILE A 119 -3.04 3.08 -12.63
C ILE A 119 -2.98 1.78 -11.82
N GLY A 120 -2.28 1.80 -10.68
CA GLY A 120 -2.15 0.64 -9.80
C GLY A 120 -3.49 0.18 -9.25
N GLY A 121 -4.35 1.09 -8.79
CA GLY A 121 -5.68 0.77 -8.31
C GLY A 121 -6.58 0.17 -9.39
N LEU A 122 -6.60 0.76 -10.60
CA LEU A 122 -7.38 0.25 -11.72
C LEU A 122 -6.92 -1.16 -12.13
N LEU A 123 -5.62 -1.34 -12.32
CA LEU A 123 -5.08 -2.62 -12.78
C LEU A 123 -5.16 -3.71 -11.71
N THR A 124 -5.00 -3.34 -10.43
CA THR A 124 -5.23 -4.29 -9.32
C THR A 124 -6.70 -4.69 -9.24
N ALA A 125 -7.63 -3.74 -9.29
CA ALA A 125 -9.07 -4.03 -9.30
C ALA A 125 -9.47 -4.92 -10.47
N GLY A 126 -8.98 -4.61 -11.67
CA GLY A 126 -9.22 -5.40 -12.88
C GLY A 126 -8.65 -6.82 -12.77
N SER A 127 -7.45 -6.96 -12.21
CA SER A 127 -6.82 -8.27 -12.00
C SER A 127 -7.58 -9.11 -10.98
N VAL A 128 -8.06 -8.51 -9.86
CA VAL A 128 -8.88 -9.22 -8.87
C VAL A 128 -10.24 -9.62 -9.47
N LEU A 129 -10.87 -8.74 -10.25
CA LEU A 129 -12.11 -9.07 -10.93
C LEU A 129 -11.92 -10.23 -11.93
N ALA A 130 -10.85 -10.20 -12.73
CA ALA A 130 -10.51 -11.27 -13.66
C ALA A 130 -10.19 -12.58 -12.91
N LEU A 131 -9.56 -12.51 -11.74
CA LEU A 131 -9.33 -13.64 -10.85
C LEU A 131 -10.66 -14.28 -10.43
N MET A 132 -11.63 -13.48 -9.98
CA MET A 132 -12.95 -13.96 -9.54
C MET A 132 -13.73 -14.65 -10.66
N LEU A 133 -13.53 -14.23 -11.91
CA LEU A 133 -14.23 -14.77 -13.09
C LEU A 133 -13.52 -15.98 -13.72
N SER A 134 -12.29 -16.30 -13.27
CA SER A 134 -11.46 -17.33 -13.88
C SER A 134 -11.67 -18.67 -13.21
N GLN A 135 -11.69 -19.73 -14.01
CA GLN A 135 -11.76 -21.12 -13.54
C GLN A 135 -10.45 -21.89 -13.83
N GLN A 136 -9.63 -21.40 -14.75
CA GLN A 136 -8.41 -22.08 -15.17
C GLN A 136 -7.26 -21.78 -14.19
N PRO A 137 -6.55 -22.80 -13.65
CA PRO A 137 -5.47 -22.62 -12.68
C PRO A 137 -4.37 -21.66 -13.15
N ALA A 138 -4.00 -21.72 -14.42
CA ALA A 138 -2.99 -20.83 -14.99
C ALA A 138 -3.45 -19.36 -15.01
N MET A 139 -4.70 -19.09 -15.29
CA MET A 139 -5.26 -17.73 -15.27
C MET A 139 -5.40 -17.21 -13.83
N LEU A 140 -5.79 -18.07 -12.89
CA LEU A 140 -5.80 -17.71 -11.47
C LEU A 140 -4.41 -17.26 -11.00
N ALA A 141 -3.38 -18.06 -11.30
CA ALA A 141 -2.01 -17.69 -10.97
C ALA A 141 -1.57 -16.37 -11.64
N LEU A 142 -1.85 -16.21 -12.92
CA LEU A 142 -1.52 -15.00 -13.68
C LEU A 142 -2.16 -13.74 -13.06
N PHE A 143 -3.46 -13.77 -12.76
CA PHE A 143 -4.16 -12.61 -12.22
C PHE A 143 -3.77 -12.31 -10.77
N MET A 144 -3.43 -13.34 -9.99
CA MET A 144 -2.85 -13.14 -8.65
C MET A 144 -1.50 -12.42 -8.72
N LEU A 145 -0.61 -12.87 -9.61
CA LEU A 145 0.69 -12.23 -9.83
C LEU A 145 0.50 -10.78 -10.29
N ALA A 146 -0.35 -10.56 -11.29
CA ALA A 146 -0.64 -9.23 -11.82
C ALA A 146 -1.20 -8.28 -10.75
N ALA A 147 -2.18 -8.73 -9.97
CA ALA A 147 -2.77 -7.93 -8.89
C ALA A 147 -1.71 -7.47 -7.88
N ASN A 148 -0.80 -8.37 -7.46
CA ASN A 148 0.25 -8.03 -6.50
C ASN A 148 1.35 -7.13 -7.10
N VAL A 149 1.68 -7.29 -8.38
CA VAL A 149 2.62 -6.40 -9.08
C VAL A 149 2.07 -4.98 -9.13
N PHE A 150 0.81 -4.80 -9.54
CA PHE A 150 0.20 -3.47 -9.64
C PHE A 150 -0.05 -2.85 -8.26
N TRP A 151 -0.45 -3.65 -7.28
CA TRP A 151 -0.54 -3.21 -5.88
C TRP A 151 0.84 -2.78 -5.33
N GLY A 152 1.89 -3.52 -5.65
CA GLY A 152 3.26 -3.16 -5.25
C GLY A 152 3.70 -1.82 -5.83
N LEU A 153 3.44 -1.56 -7.11
CA LEU A 153 3.78 -0.31 -7.78
C LEU A 153 3.17 0.91 -7.06
N GLN A 154 1.90 0.86 -6.72
CA GLN A 154 1.22 1.98 -6.04
C GLN A 154 1.72 2.21 -4.61
N GLY A 155 2.17 1.14 -3.92
CA GLY A 155 2.63 1.22 -2.54
C GLY A 155 3.87 2.11 -2.35
N ALA A 156 4.70 2.31 -3.38
CA ALA A 156 5.84 3.21 -3.35
C ALA A 156 5.43 4.70 -3.29
N ALA A 157 4.25 5.05 -3.82
CA ALA A 157 3.81 6.44 -3.92
C ALA A 157 3.32 7.03 -2.59
N ILE A 158 2.87 6.20 -1.63
CA ILE A 158 2.35 6.70 -0.35
C ILE A 158 3.41 7.46 0.44
N PRO A 159 4.59 6.89 0.74
CA PRO A 159 5.64 7.63 1.44
C PRO A 159 6.12 8.86 0.65
N ALA A 160 6.19 8.79 -0.67
CA ALA A 160 6.61 9.92 -1.51
C ALA A 160 5.63 11.10 -1.40
N VAL A 161 4.31 10.84 -1.46
CA VAL A 161 3.29 11.88 -1.30
C VAL A 161 3.30 12.47 0.11
N VAL A 162 3.50 11.65 1.15
CA VAL A 162 3.62 12.13 2.53
C VAL A 162 4.84 13.03 2.69
N GLN A 163 6.00 12.61 2.18
CA GLN A 163 7.24 13.41 2.25
C GLN A 163 7.12 14.76 1.54
N HIS A 164 6.36 14.81 0.44
CA HIS A 164 6.14 16.05 -0.30
C HIS A 164 5.24 17.06 0.44
N HIS A 165 4.26 16.57 1.24
CA HIS A 165 3.24 17.44 1.85
C HIS A 165 3.47 17.70 3.33
N ALA A 166 4.08 16.77 4.06
CA ALA A 166 4.30 16.92 5.49
C ALA A 166 5.48 17.87 5.78
N PRO A 167 5.40 18.69 6.83
CA PRO A 167 6.53 19.44 7.33
C PRO A 167 7.71 18.51 7.64
N ARG A 168 8.94 18.91 7.34
CA ARG A 168 10.13 18.06 7.50
C ARG A 168 10.24 17.45 8.89
N GLU A 169 9.92 18.21 9.94
CA GLU A 169 9.96 17.79 11.33
C GLU A 169 8.85 16.78 11.68
N ALA A 170 7.80 16.69 10.87
CA ALA A 170 6.59 15.89 11.13
C ALA A 170 6.37 14.73 10.14
N VAL A 171 7.25 14.54 9.14
CA VAL A 171 7.10 13.48 8.10
C VAL A 171 6.93 12.10 8.74
N GLY A 172 7.79 11.73 9.69
CA GLY A 172 7.70 10.42 10.36
C GLY A 172 6.39 10.26 11.14
N SER A 173 5.94 11.31 11.84
CA SER A 173 4.68 11.29 12.59
C SER A 173 3.47 11.27 11.67
N ALA A 174 3.50 12.00 10.55
CA ALA A 174 2.43 11.98 9.55
C ALA A 174 2.28 10.59 8.91
N TYR A 175 3.40 9.97 8.52
CA TYR A 175 3.39 8.60 8.01
C TYR A 175 2.93 7.59 9.08
N GLY A 176 3.37 7.76 10.33
CA GLY A 176 2.92 6.94 11.47
C GLY A 176 1.41 6.99 11.70
N ILE A 177 0.82 8.19 11.62
CA ILE A 177 -0.65 8.38 11.72
C ILE A 177 -1.36 7.67 10.57
N ILE A 178 -0.91 7.90 9.33
CA ILE A 178 -1.52 7.33 8.11
C ILE A 178 -1.45 5.80 8.16
N ASN A 179 -0.27 5.24 8.41
CA ASN A 179 -0.07 3.81 8.45
C ASN A 179 -0.76 3.16 9.66
N GLY A 180 -0.72 3.80 10.84
CA GLY A 180 -1.39 3.30 12.04
C GLY A 180 -2.90 3.21 11.89
N ILE A 181 -3.56 4.29 11.47
CA ILE A 181 -5.01 4.31 11.24
C ILE A 181 -5.36 3.38 10.06
N GLY A 182 -4.54 3.40 9.00
CA GLY A 182 -4.72 2.53 7.84
C GLY A 182 -4.76 1.06 8.23
N ASN A 183 -3.81 0.58 9.04
CA ASN A 183 -3.78 -0.80 9.53
C ASN A 183 -4.96 -1.13 10.45
N ILE A 184 -5.34 -0.22 11.36
CA ILE A 184 -6.51 -0.43 12.24
C ILE A 184 -7.77 -0.63 11.39
N CYS A 185 -8.02 0.22 10.41
CA CYS A 185 -9.19 0.09 9.53
C CYS A 185 -9.11 -1.19 8.68
N ALA A 186 -7.96 -1.47 8.09
CA ALA A 186 -7.77 -2.61 7.21
C ALA A 186 -7.83 -3.97 7.95
N ALA A 187 -7.54 -4.02 9.25
CA ALA A 187 -7.67 -5.22 10.07
C ALA A 187 -9.11 -5.76 10.14
N PHE A 188 -10.13 -4.93 9.88
CA PHE A 188 -11.53 -5.34 9.81
C PHE A 188 -11.94 -5.89 8.43
N ILE A 189 -11.12 -5.75 7.42
CA ILE A 189 -11.46 -6.18 6.05
C ILE A 189 -11.67 -7.69 5.92
N PRO A 190 -10.85 -8.57 6.54
CA PRO A 190 -11.13 -10.00 6.52
C PRO A 190 -12.51 -10.36 7.11
N LEU A 191 -12.93 -9.67 8.15
CA LEU A 191 -14.27 -9.83 8.73
C LEU A 191 -15.35 -9.39 7.74
N LEU A 192 -15.20 -8.22 7.13
CA LEU A 192 -16.15 -7.71 6.13
C LEU A 192 -16.26 -8.68 4.95
N MET A 193 -15.14 -9.20 4.45
CA MET A 193 -15.13 -10.22 3.40
C MET A 193 -15.92 -11.46 3.82
N GLY A 194 -15.69 -11.97 5.05
CA GLY A 194 -16.44 -13.11 5.58
C GLY A 194 -17.96 -12.86 5.67
N VAL A 195 -18.38 -11.64 6.04
CA VAL A 195 -19.79 -11.25 6.03
C VAL A 195 -20.38 -11.27 4.62
N VAL A 196 -19.67 -10.72 3.63
CA VAL A 196 -20.10 -10.75 2.22
C VAL A 196 -20.20 -12.19 1.71
N MET A 197 -19.19 -13.03 1.96
CA MET A 197 -19.19 -14.45 1.59
C MET A 197 -20.40 -15.18 2.15
N LYS A 198 -20.70 -14.97 3.43
CA LYS A 198 -21.86 -15.58 4.09
C LYS A 198 -23.19 -15.09 3.52
N SER A 199 -23.32 -13.80 3.23
CA SER A 199 -24.56 -13.20 2.74
C SER A 199 -24.88 -13.60 1.29
N VAL A 200 -23.86 -13.80 0.45
CA VAL A 200 -24.01 -14.18 -0.97
C VAL A 200 -23.95 -15.69 -1.16
N GLY A 201 -23.39 -16.44 -0.21
CA GLY A 201 -23.22 -17.89 -0.30
C GLY A 201 -22.08 -18.34 -1.23
N SER A 202 -21.12 -17.47 -1.50
CA SER A 202 -19.95 -17.77 -2.35
C SER A 202 -18.68 -17.17 -1.74
N VAL A 203 -17.60 -17.96 -1.65
CA VAL A 203 -16.31 -17.49 -1.14
C VAL A 203 -15.72 -16.44 -2.09
N SER A 204 -15.87 -16.64 -3.39
CA SER A 204 -15.41 -15.68 -4.42
C SER A 204 -16.02 -14.29 -4.24
N SER A 205 -17.27 -14.19 -3.74
CA SER A 205 -17.95 -12.90 -3.54
C SER A 205 -17.23 -11.97 -2.56
N GLY A 206 -16.49 -12.51 -1.58
CA GLY A 206 -15.72 -11.72 -0.63
C GLY A 206 -14.62 -10.88 -1.30
N PHE A 207 -14.07 -11.35 -2.42
CA PHE A 207 -13.06 -10.61 -3.17
C PHE A 207 -13.59 -9.32 -3.81
N SER A 208 -14.93 -9.17 -3.92
CA SER A 208 -15.55 -7.89 -4.34
C SER A 208 -15.19 -6.74 -3.42
N VAL A 209 -14.96 -6.99 -2.13
CA VAL A 209 -14.47 -6.00 -1.17
C VAL A 209 -13.07 -5.49 -1.56
N LEU A 210 -12.21 -6.37 -2.08
CA LEU A 210 -10.88 -5.99 -2.56
C LEU A 210 -10.97 -5.17 -3.85
N VAL A 211 -11.87 -5.53 -4.76
CA VAL A 211 -12.15 -4.72 -5.96
C VAL A 211 -12.63 -3.33 -5.55
N ALA A 212 -13.61 -3.24 -4.65
CA ALA A 212 -14.12 -1.96 -4.16
C ALA A 212 -13.02 -1.13 -3.50
N SER A 213 -12.15 -1.73 -2.68
CA SER A 213 -11.04 -1.03 -2.05
C SER A 213 -10.08 -0.41 -3.09
N GLN A 214 -9.79 -1.13 -4.17
CA GLN A 214 -8.89 -0.63 -5.20
C GLN A 214 -9.55 0.42 -6.10
N LEU A 215 -10.86 0.39 -6.29
CA LEU A 215 -11.61 1.49 -6.91
C LEU A 215 -11.61 2.74 -6.01
N ILE A 216 -11.66 2.59 -4.69
CA ILE A 216 -11.46 3.70 -3.76
C ILE A 216 -10.06 4.28 -3.92
N THR A 217 -9.02 3.45 -4.04
CA THR A 217 -7.64 3.91 -4.29
C THR A 217 -7.54 4.72 -5.59
N LEU A 218 -8.17 4.24 -6.66
CA LEU A 218 -8.25 4.93 -7.95
C LEU A 218 -8.92 6.32 -7.81
N CYS A 219 -10.10 6.36 -7.18
CA CYS A 219 -10.86 7.61 -7.02
C CYS A 219 -10.13 8.61 -6.11
N ALA A 220 -9.59 8.15 -4.98
CA ALA A 220 -8.83 8.99 -4.06
C ALA A 220 -7.51 9.49 -4.70
N GLY A 221 -6.84 8.63 -5.48
CA GLY A 221 -5.67 9.01 -6.28
C GLY A 221 -6.00 10.09 -7.31
N GLY A 222 -7.15 9.98 -7.98
CA GLY A 222 -7.66 11.00 -8.90
C GLY A 222 -7.93 12.34 -8.21
N ALA A 223 -8.56 12.31 -7.04
CA ALA A 223 -8.80 13.51 -6.23
C ALA A 223 -7.49 14.15 -5.76
N LEU A 224 -6.51 13.36 -5.33
CA LEU A 224 -5.16 13.84 -4.98
C LEU A 224 -4.48 14.50 -6.18
N LEU A 225 -4.47 13.85 -7.33
CA LEU A 225 -3.85 14.38 -8.55
C LEU A 225 -4.43 15.75 -8.94
N LEU A 226 -5.76 15.87 -8.92
CA LEU A 226 -6.43 17.13 -9.26
C LEU A 226 -6.09 18.25 -8.27
N ARG A 227 -6.07 17.93 -6.97
CA ARG A 227 -5.76 18.93 -5.93
C ARG A 227 -4.29 19.36 -5.97
N MET A 228 -3.36 18.42 -6.17
CA MET A 228 -1.93 18.71 -6.28
C MET A 228 -1.62 19.55 -7.51
N ARG A 229 -2.21 19.24 -8.67
CA ARG A 229 -2.06 20.06 -9.89
C ARG A 229 -2.61 21.46 -9.73
N ARG A 230 -3.76 21.64 -9.08
CA ARG A 230 -4.33 22.97 -8.80
C ARG A 230 -3.41 23.79 -7.90
N ALA A 231 -2.86 23.19 -6.84
CA ALA A 231 -1.93 23.87 -5.94
C ALA A 231 -0.64 24.30 -6.68
N ALA A 232 -0.09 23.44 -7.54
CA ALA A 232 1.08 23.75 -8.35
C ALA A 232 0.82 24.89 -9.34
N ALA A 233 -0.36 24.92 -9.98
CA ALA A 233 -0.75 25.98 -10.91
C ALA A 233 -0.88 27.35 -10.20
N VAL A 234 -1.46 27.39 -9.00
CA VAL A 234 -1.56 28.62 -8.19
C VAL A 234 -0.17 29.14 -7.81
N ASN A 235 0.72 28.25 -7.36
CA ASN A 235 2.09 28.66 -7.00
C ASN A 235 2.90 29.18 -8.20
N ALA A 236 2.65 28.68 -9.41
CA ALA A 236 3.31 29.14 -10.64
C ALA A 236 2.79 30.49 -11.16
N SER A 237 1.62 30.93 -10.70
CA SER A 237 1.00 32.20 -11.09
C SER A 237 1.32 33.37 -10.15
N ILE A 238 2.04 33.11 -9.06
CA ILE A 238 2.53 34.14 -8.13
C ILE A 238 3.92 34.61 -8.63
N PRO A 239 4.08 35.89 -9.04
CA PRO A 239 5.33 36.42 -9.59
C PRO A 239 6.45 36.46 -8.53
#